data_45ec2f27720176d6d0cfe50159cc3702
#
_entry.id   45ec2f27720176d6d0cfe50159cc3702
#
_cell.length_a   1.000
_cell.length_b   1.000
_cell.length_c   1.000
_cell.angle_alpha   90.00
_cell.angle_beta   90.00
_cell.angle_gamma   90.00
#
_symmetry.space_group_name_H-M   'P 1'
#
loop_
_entity.id
_entity.type
_entity.pdbx_description
1 polymer ?
#
loop_
_entity_poly.entity_id
_entity_poly.type
_entity_poly.pdbx_seq_one_letter_code
_entity_poly.pdbx_strand_id
1 'polypeptide(L)'
;MRVWLTAALLSVASLAGAQQTILNSSYDIARELFQAYNPEFQAHWKEKTGEDITIKQSHAGSSKQARAILQGLDADVVTFNQVTDVNVLHDKGNLIPEDWNTRLPNNSSPYYSTTAFLVRKGNPKNIQGWDDLAKDGVDVVFPNPKTSGNGRYTYLAAWMAAEERFDGDEAKIRDYMAHFLANVAVFDSGGRGATVTFAEREIGDVLISFESEVNNIRKQYGTGDYEVVVPKTSVLAEFPVTVVDKVVDKRGTREVATEYLEYLYSKNIQQLLTTFNYRVHHPDVVKATEDQFPPVKLLKVEDYFGSWAEAQDTHFASGGELDKLQAKARSLR
;
A
#
# COMPACT_ATOMS: atom_id res chain seq x y z
N MET A 1 -27.33 -41.37 65.76
CA MET A 1 -26.18 -40.84 65.04
C MET A 1 -26.65 -40.51 63.61
N ARG A 2 -26.81 -39.23 63.28
CA ARG A 2 -27.15 -38.78 61.93
C ARG A 2 -25.90 -38.14 61.32
N VAL A 3 -25.37 -38.78 60.26
CA VAL A 3 -24.22 -38.29 59.52
C VAL A 3 -24.73 -37.35 58.42
N TRP A 4 -24.31 -36.09 58.47
CA TRP A 4 -24.58 -35.10 57.41
C TRP A 4 -23.43 -35.17 56.41
N LEU A 5 -23.70 -35.61 55.20
CA LEU A 5 -22.79 -35.45 54.08
C LEU A 5 -22.98 -34.07 53.46
N THR A 6 -22.00 -33.21 53.65
CA THR A 6 -21.94 -31.93 52.96
C THR A 6 -21.29 -32.14 51.60
N ALA A 7 -22.08 -32.04 50.52
CA ALA A 7 -21.59 -32.01 49.15
C ALA A 7 -21.04 -30.60 48.84
N ALA A 8 -19.73 -30.50 48.65
CA ALA A 8 -19.07 -29.29 48.19
C ALA A 8 -19.25 -29.20 46.66
N LEU A 9 -20.10 -28.31 46.20
CA LEU A 9 -20.21 -27.92 44.79
C LEU A 9 -19.00 -27.02 44.43
N LEU A 10 -18.03 -27.57 43.72
CA LEU A 10 -16.99 -26.80 43.06
C LEU A 10 -17.61 -26.09 41.86
N SER A 11 -17.90 -24.82 42.01
CA SER A 11 -18.24 -23.92 40.93
C SER A 11 -16.98 -23.67 40.07
N VAL A 12 -16.86 -24.33 38.97
CA VAL A 12 -15.89 -23.94 37.91
C VAL A 12 -16.45 -22.67 37.29
N ALA A 13 -15.98 -21.52 37.77
CA ALA A 13 -16.20 -20.25 37.12
C ALA A 13 -15.41 -20.29 35.81
N SER A 14 -16.09 -20.53 34.69
CA SER A 14 -15.54 -20.26 33.37
C SER A 14 -15.27 -18.76 33.32
N LEU A 15 -14.01 -18.38 33.41
CA LEU A 15 -13.56 -17.05 33.01
C LEU A 15 -13.82 -16.93 31.51
N ALA A 16 -15.01 -16.52 31.14
CA ALA A 16 -15.25 -15.99 29.81
C ALA A 16 -14.37 -14.75 29.69
N GLY A 17 -13.17 -14.90 29.16
CA GLY A 17 -12.28 -13.80 28.83
C GLY A 17 -13.06 -12.83 27.96
N ALA A 18 -13.05 -11.55 28.29
CA ALA A 18 -13.66 -10.52 27.46
C ALA A 18 -13.04 -10.64 26.05
N GLN A 19 -13.89 -10.76 25.04
CA GLN A 19 -13.46 -10.87 23.64
C GLN A 19 -12.53 -9.72 23.31
N GLN A 20 -11.27 -10.01 22.94
CA GLN A 20 -10.29 -9.01 22.56
C GLN A 20 -10.71 -8.32 21.26
N THR A 21 -10.35 -7.06 21.14
CA THR A 21 -10.57 -6.26 19.92
C THR A 21 -9.26 -5.61 19.52
N ILE A 22 -8.87 -5.75 18.26
CA ILE A 22 -7.77 -4.99 17.66
C ILE A 22 -8.31 -4.06 16.57
N LEU A 23 -7.60 -2.94 16.36
CA LEU A 23 -7.85 -2.00 15.26
C LEU A 23 -6.68 -2.07 14.27
N ASN A 24 -6.98 -2.40 13.02
CA ASN A 24 -6.08 -2.26 11.89
C ASN A 24 -6.34 -0.92 11.19
N SER A 25 -5.33 -0.07 11.16
CA SER A 25 -5.32 1.18 10.38
C SER A 25 -4.61 0.92 9.05
N SER A 26 -5.33 1.06 7.95
CA SER A 26 -4.88 0.67 6.62
C SER A 26 -5.10 1.78 5.58
N TYR A 27 -4.49 1.62 4.41
CA TYR A 27 -4.72 2.52 3.28
C TYR A 27 -6.09 2.25 2.61
N ASP A 28 -6.57 3.22 1.82
CA ASP A 28 -7.96 3.27 1.33
C ASP A 28 -8.33 2.11 0.41
N ILE A 29 -7.44 1.71 -0.51
CA ILE A 29 -7.70 0.67 -1.51
C ILE A 29 -7.52 -0.77 -0.97
N ALA A 30 -7.06 -0.94 0.27
CA ALA A 30 -6.92 -2.26 0.91
C ALA A 30 -8.21 -2.76 1.58
N ARG A 31 -9.31 -2.04 1.49
CA ARG A 31 -10.56 -2.35 2.20
C ARG A 31 -11.05 -3.76 1.88
N GLU A 32 -11.16 -4.11 0.64
CA GLU A 32 -11.67 -5.39 0.17
C GLU A 32 -10.73 -6.55 0.55
N LEU A 33 -9.42 -6.31 0.50
CA LEU A 33 -8.40 -7.28 0.96
C LEU A 33 -8.64 -7.63 2.43
N PHE A 34 -8.74 -6.66 3.31
CA PHE A 34 -8.89 -6.92 4.75
C PHE A 34 -10.30 -7.42 5.11
N GLN A 35 -11.32 -7.11 4.32
CA GLN A 35 -12.62 -7.76 4.45
C GLN A 35 -12.53 -9.29 4.18
N ALA A 36 -11.69 -9.72 3.25
CA ALA A 36 -11.44 -11.13 2.99
C ALA A 36 -10.46 -11.77 3.99
N TYR A 37 -9.43 -11.03 4.40
CA TYR A 37 -8.39 -11.53 5.30
C TYR A 37 -8.87 -11.73 6.75
N ASN A 38 -9.67 -10.80 7.27
CA ASN A 38 -10.06 -10.84 8.69
C ASN A 38 -10.80 -12.11 9.12
N PRO A 39 -11.75 -12.66 8.35
CA PRO A 39 -12.36 -13.93 8.68
C PRO A 39 -11.37 -15.11 8.72
N GLU A 40 -10.39 -15.12 7.83
CA GLU A 40 -9.34 -16.15 7.80
C GLU A 40 -8.48 -16.07 9.07
N PHE A 41 -8.09 -14.86 9.46
CA PHE A 41 -7.34 -14.66 10.70
C PHE A 41 -8.17 -15.02 11.94
N GLN A 42 -9.44 -14.64 11.99
CA GLN A 42 -10.32 -14.99 13.11
C GLN A 42 -10.45 -16.50 13.30
N ALA A 43 -10.56 -17.26 12.20
CA ALA A 43 -10.58 -18.72 12.22
C ALA A 43 -9.25 -19.29 12.72
N HIS A 44 -8.13 -18.78 12.19
CA HIS A 44 -6.78 -19.15 12.61
C HIS A 44 -6.56 -18.90 14.11
N TRP A 45 -6.92 -17.71 14.60
CA TRP A 45 -6.76 -17.35 16.02
C TRP A 45 -7.60 -18.26 16.92
N LYS A 46 -8.84 -18.53 16.52
CA LYS A 46 -9.74 -19.43 17.24
C LYS A 46 -9.19 -20.85 17.30
N GLU A 47 -8.64 -21.38 16.20
CA GLU A 47 -8.02 -22.69 16.16
C GLU A 47 -6.78 -22.76 17.08
N LYS A 48 -5.94 -21.71 17.03
CA LYS A 48 -4.68 -21.63 17.77
C LYS A 48 -4.89 -21.46 19.28
N THR A 49 -5.85 -20.64 19.70
CA THR A 49 -5.99 -20.22 21.12
C THR A 49 -7.29 -20.65 21.77
N GLY A 50 -8.29 -21.03 21.01
CA GLY A 50 -9.67 -21.22 21.51
C GLY A 50 -10.45 -19.92 21.72
N GLU A 51 -9.84 -18.75 21.48
CA GLU A 51 -10.43 -17.44 21.74
C GLU A 51 -11.02 -16.81 20.48
N ASP A 52 -12.06 -16.01 20.65
CA ASP A 52 -12.61 -15.18 19.59
C ASP A 52 -11.96 -13.80 19.60
N ILE A 53 -11.78 -13.22 18.43
CA ILE A 53 -11.21 -11.88 18.24
C ILE A 53 -12.12 -11.01 17.37
N THR A 54 -12.31 -9.75 17.77
CA THR A 54 -12.94 -8.74 16.93
C THR A 54 -11.87 -7.89 16.26
N ILE A 55 -11.97 -7.73 14.94
CA ILE A 55 -11.04 -6.91 14.16
C ILE A 55 -11.80 -5.71 13.60
N LYS A 56 -11.44 -4.52 14.06
CA LYS A 56 -11.94 -3.25 13.52
C LYS A 56 -11.00 -2.72 12.46
N GLN A 57 -11.55 -2.03 11.47
CA GLN A 57 -10.82 -1.47 10.35
C GLN A 57 -11.00 0.04 10.26
N SER A 58 -9.91 0.74 9.97
CA SER A 58 -9.93 2.14 9.55
C SER A 58 -9.21 2.25 8.20
N HIS A 59 -9.85 2.83 7.19
CA HIS A 59 -9.31 2.97 5.85
C HIS A 59 -9.33 4.44 5.39
N ALA A 60 -8.15 4.95 5.04
CA ALA A 60 -7.94 6.26 4.42
C ALA A 60 -6.56 6.28 3.75
N GLY A 61 -6.16 7.37 3.12
CA GLY A 61 -4.77 7.51 2.67
C GLY A 61 -3.78 7.31 3.83
N SER A 62 -2.66 6.58 3.61
CA SER A 62 -1.70 6.23 4.67
C SER A 62 -1.24 7.44 5.48
N SER A 63 -0.95 8.57 4.84
CA SER A 63 -0.52 9.79 5.52
C SER A 63 -1.62 10.36 6.44
N LYS A 64 -2.90 10.21 6.06
CA LYS A 64 -4.04 10.60 6.91
C LYS A 64 -4.18 9.68 8.11
N GLN A 65 -3.99 8.38 7.90
CA GLN A 65 -4.01 7.38 8.97
C GLN A 65 -2.87 7.60 9.96
N ALA A 66 -1.65 7.84 9.49
CA ALA A 66 -0.51 8.15 10.35
C ALA A 66 -0.78 9.38 11.22
N ARG A 67 -1.33 10.45 10.65
CA ARG A 67 -1.74 11.64 11.42
C ARG A 67 -2.81 11.33 12.46
N ALA A 68 -3.82 10.54 12.13
CA ALA A 68 -4.85 10.14 13.07
C ALA A 68 -4.28 9.38 14.27
N ILE A 69 -3.31 8.47 14.04
CA ILE A 69 -2.61 7.74 15.11
C ILE A 69 -1.79 8.70 15.97
N LEU A 70 -1.05 9.63 15.37
CA LEU A 70 -0.32 10.66 16.12
C LEU A 70 -1.23 11.57 16.95
N GLN A 71 -2.49 11.73 16.54
CA GLN A 71 -3.53 12.49 17.25
C GLN A 71 -4.34 11.66 18.25
N GLY A 72 -3.97 10.39 18.47
CA GLY A 72 -4.55 9.55 19.50
C GLY A 72 -5.49 8.44 19.03
N LEU A 73 -5.54 8.12 17.73
CA LEU A 73 -6.21 6.90 17.27
C LEU A 73 -5.43 5.68 17.78
N ASP A 74 -6.05 4.90 18.66
CA ASP A 74 -5.48 3.69 19.26
C ASP A 74 -5.53 2.51 18.26
N ALA A 75 -4.73 2.59 17.18
CA ALA A 75 -4.55 1.49 16.24
C ALA A 75 -3.54 0.49 16.79
N ASP A 76 -3.91 -0.79 16.86
CA ASP A 76 -3.03 -1.87 17.31
C ASP A 76 -1.99 -2.22 16.26
N VAL A 77 -2.37 -2.20 14.98
CA VAL A 77 -1.51 -2.46 13.84
C VAL A 77 -1.73 -1.42 12.74
N VAL A 78 -0.69 -1.18 11.99
CA VAL A 78 -0.75 -0.47 10.72
C VAL A 78 -0.39 -1.41 9.57
N THR A 79 -1.13 -1.29 8.47
CA THR A 79 -0.89 -1.99 7.21
C THR A 79 -0.93 -0.93 6.11
N PHE A 80 0.20 -0.24 5.91
CA PHE A 80 0.28 0.92 5.04
C PHE A 80 0.82 0.58 3.64
N ASN A 81 0.80 1.55 2.75
CA ASN A 81 1.38 1.44 1.42
C ASN A 81 2.62 2.32 1.25
N GLN A 82 3.13 2.91 2.34
CA GLN A 82 4.25 3.85 2.27
C GLN A 82 5.08 3.82 3.55
N VAL A 83 6.37 3.52 3.42
CA VAL A 83 7.30 3.41 4.54
C VAL A 83 7.45 4.71 5.32
N THR A 84 7.43 5.86 4.66
CA THR A 84 7.55 7.17 5.32
C THR A 84 6.37 7.46 6.24
N ASP A 85 5.19 6.92 5.94
CA ASP A 85 4.01 7.07 6.80
C ASP A 85 4.09 6.16 8.04
N VAL A 86 4.86 5.07 7.99
CA VAL A 86 5.19 4.27 9.18
C VAL A 86 6.29 4.96 9.99
N ASN A 87 7.37 5.43 9.35
CA ASN A 87 8.48 6.09 10.04
C ASN A 87 8.03 7.28 10.87
N VAL A 88 7.05 8.05 10.42
CA VAL A 88 6.55 9.21 11.17
C VAL A 88 5.95 8.82 12.53
N LEU A 89 5.49 7.58 12.71
CA LEU A 89 5.03 7.08 14.02
C LEU A 89 6.16 6.93 15.02
N HIS A 90 7.39 6.65 14.55
CA HIS A 90 8.61 6.73 15.35
C HIS A 90 9.04 8.19 15.53
N ASP A 91 9.31 8.89 14.44
CA ASP A 91 9.99 10.18 14.41
C ASP A 91 9.24 11.27 15.18
N LYS A 92 7.92 11.28 15.10
CA LYS A 92 7.06 12.31 15.71
C LYS A 92 6.25 11.82 16.91
N GLY A 93 6.00 10.51 16.99
CA GLY A 93 5.13 9.93 18.00
C GLY A 93 5.86 9.08 19.04
N ASN A 94 7.07 8.62 18.75
CA ASN A 94 7.77 7.62 19.56
C ASN A 94 6.84 6.44 19.93
N LEU A 95 5.97 6.04 18.98
CA LEU A 95 4.96 5.01 19.17
C LEU A 95 5.47 3.61 18.82
N ILE A 96 6.49 3.54 17.98
CA ILE A 96 7.17 2.32 17.49
C ILE A 96 8.69 2.54 17.57
N PRO A 97 9.53 1.49 17.62
CA PRO A 97 10.98 1.64 17.57
C PRO A 97 11.45 2.02 16.15
N GLU A 98 12.67 2.54 16.05
CA GLU A 98 13.30 2.95 14.79
C GLU A 98 13.48 1.75 13.84
N ASP A 99 13.84 0.60 14.36
CA ASP A 99 14.12 -0.64 13.63
C ASP A 99 12.87 -1.52 13.38
N TRP A 100 11.67 -0.94 13.41
CA TRP A 100 10.40 -1.66 13.26
C TRP A 100 10.36 -2.57 12.01
N ASN A 101 11.02 -2.17 10.94
CA ASN A 101 11.05 -2.90 9.66
C ASN A 101 11.90 -4.17 9.67
N THR A 102 12.68 -4.40 10.73
CA THR A 102 13.49 -5.63 10.89
C THR A 102 12.74 -6.78 11.57
N ARG A 103 11.54 -6.52 12.08
CA ARG A 103 10.77 -7.49 12.88
C ARG A 103 10.17 -8.63 12.08
N LEU A 104 9.82 -8.38 10.84
CA LEU A 104 9.20 -9.34 9.94
C LEU A 104 9.99 -9.41 8.62
N PRO A 105 9.88 -10.53 7.87
CA PRO A 105 10.61 -10.68 6.61
C PRO A 105 10.31 -9.55 5.58
N ASN A 106 11.24 -9.34 4.67
CA ASN A 106 11.10 -8.41 3.53
C ASN A 106 10.78 -6.98 3.99
N ASN A 107 11.57 -6.43 4.91
CA ASN A 107 11.35 -5.10 5.50
C ASN A 107 9.96 -4.94 6.12
N SER A 108 9.46 -5.99 6.77
CA SER A 108 8.10 -6.07 7.30
C SER A 108 7.02 -5.79 6.26
N SER A 109 7.24 -6.27 5.03
CA SER A 109 6.31 -6.12 3.91
C SER A 109 5.89 -7.50 3.40
N PRO A 110 4.73 -8.03 3.84
CA PRO A 110 4.28 -9.37 3.49
C PRO A 110 3.88 -9.54 2.02
N TYR A 111 3.63 -8.44 1.33
CA TYR A 111 3.30 -8.38 -0.09
C TYR A 111 3.79 -7.07 -0.69
N TYR A 112 3.85 -7.03 -2.01
CA TYR A 112 4.32 -5.87 -2.74
C TYR A 112 3.59 -5.73 -4.09
N SER A 113 3.82 -4.62 -4.75
CA SER A 113 3.32 -4.35 -6.09
C SER A 113 4.37 -3.53 -6.85
N THR A 114 3.98 -3.05 -8.00
CA THR A 114 4.71 -2.06 -8.77
C THR A 114 3.72 -1.05 -9.33
N THR A 115 4.19 0.01 -9.95
CA THR A 115 3.33 0.96 -10.64
C THR A 115 3.08 0.49 -12.07
N ALA A 116 1.82 0.49 -12.49
CA ALA A 116 1.37 0.09 -13.81
C ALA A 116 0.32 1.07 -14.36
N PHE A 117 -0.08 0.86 -15.61
CA PHE A 117 -0.98 1.75 -16.34
C PHE A 117 -2.28 1.02 -16.69
N LEU A 118 -3.39 1.69 -16.51
CA LEU A 118 -4.69 1.30 -17.06
C LEU A 118 -5.01 2.23 -18.22
N VAL A 119 -5.17 1.67 -19.42
CA VAL A 119 -5.47 2.41 -20.64
C VAL A 119 -6.84 2.05 -21.17
N ARG A 120 -7.40 2.91 -22.01
CA ARG A 120 -8.67 2.66 -22.69
C ARG A 120 -8.55 1.47 -23.63
N LYS A 121 -9.68 0.83 -23.93
CA LYS A 121 -9.77 -0.31 -24.87
C LYS A 121 -9.04 -0.04 -26.18
N GLY A 122 -8.22 -1.03 -26.58
CA GLY A 122 -7.42 -0.95 -27.80
C GLY A 122 -6.21 -0.04 -27.69
N ASN A 123 -5.93 0.51 -26.50
CA ASN A 123 -4.77 1.38 -26.25
C ASN A 123 -4.58 2.45 -27.35
N PRO A 124 -5.55 3.37 -27.56
CA PRO A 124 -5.54 4.26 -28.73
C PRO A 124 -4.36 5.23 -28.77
N LYS A 125 -3.70 5.47 -27.63
CA LYS A 125 -2.49 6.30 -27.53
C LYS A 125 -1.19 5.49 -27.65
N ASN A 126 -1.30 4.17 -27.85
CA ASN A 126 -0.15 3.26 -27.96
C ASN A 126 0.84 3.42 -26.79
N ILE A 127 0.32 3.43 -25.57
CA ILE A 127 1.13 3.52 -24.34
C ILE A 127 1.79 2.16 -24.07
N GLN A 128 3.13 2.13 -24.06
CA GLN A 128 3.93 0.93 -23.82
C GLN A 128 4.84 1.07 -22.58
N GLY A 129 5.16 2.29 -22.19
CA GLY A 129 6.07 2.57 -21.09
C GLY A 129 6.03 4.04 -20.65
N TRP A 130 6.91 4.37 -19.71
CA TRP A 130 6.99 5.71 -19.11
C TRP A 130 7.21 6.83 -20.13
N ASP A 131 7.97 6.55 -21.21
CA ASP A 131 8.28 7.54 -22.25
C ASP A 131 7.03 8.07 -22.96
N ASP A 132 6.03 7.22 -23.11
CA ASP A 132 4.81 7.56 -23.83
C ASP A 132 3.94 8.56 -23.03
N LEU A 133 4.13 8.60 -21.72
CA LEU A 133 3.35 9.45 -20.82
C LEU A 133 3.74 10.94 -20.89
N ALA A 134 4.90 11.26 -21.44
CA ALA A 134 5.36 12.63 -21.68
C ALA A 134 5.11 13.14 -23.11
N LYS A 135 4.47 12.34 -23.97
CA LYS A 135 4.13 12.73 -25.33
C LYS A 135 2.96 13.69 -25.38
N ASP A 136 2.96 14.60 -26.33
CA ASP A 136 1.86 15.54 -26.54
C ASP A 136 0.54 14.79 -26.82
N GLY A 137 -0.53 15.29 -26.23
CA GLY A 137 -1.87 14.76 -26.43
C GLY A 137 -2.16 13.46 -25.66
N VAL A 138 -1.37 13.13 -24.64
CA VAL A 138 -1.63 12.05 -23.69
C VAL A 138 -2.08 12.65 -22.38
N ASP A 139 -3.31 12.38 -21.96
CA ASP A 139 -3.86 12.81 -20.68
C ASP A 139 -3.69 11.74 -19.62
N VAL A 140 -2.98 12.08 -18.56
CA VAL A 140 -2.62 11.16 -17.46
C VAL A 140 -3.41 11.52 -16.20
N VAL A 141 -3.83 10.51 -15.46
CA VAL A 141 -4.49 10.64 -14.14
C VAL A 141 -3.73 9.81 -13.13
N PHE A 142 -3.34 10.41 -12.02
CA PHE A 142 -2.83 9.72 -10.84
C PHE A 142 -2.95 10.61 -9.59
N PRO A 143 -2.89 10.03 -8.37
CA PRO A 143 -3.04 10.80 -7.14
C PRO A 143 -1.91 11.79 -6.91
N ASN A 144 -2.22 12.89 -6.22
CA ASN A 144 -1.24 13.91 -5.88
C ASN A 144 -0.15 13.36 -4.93
N PRO A 145 1.14 13.45 -5.30
CA PRO A 145 2.24 12.99 -4.44
C PRO A 145 2.32 13.67 -3.07
N LYS A 146 1.77 14.88 -2.94
CA LYS A 146 1.72 15.60 -1.65
C LYS A 146 0.74 14.98 -0.66
N THR A 147 -0.25 14.20 -1.12
CA THR A 147 -1.34 13.66 -0.29
C THR A 147 -1.44 12.14 -0.32
N SER A 148 -0.77 11.48 -1.27
CA SER A 148 -0.93 10.05 -1.55
C SER A 148 0.41 9.34 -1.68
N GLY A 149 0.56 8.23 -0.95
CA GLY A 149 1.70 7.30 -1.13
C GLY A 149 1.76 6.71 -2.53
N ASN A 150 0.60 6.37 -3.11
CA ASN A 150 0.49 5.94 -4.51
C ASN A 150 1.04 7.02 -5.47
N GLY A 151 0.67 8.27 -5.26
CA GLY A 151 1.20 9.40 -6.04
C GLY A 151 2.72 9.54 -5.91
N ARG A 152 3.28 9.38 -4.72
CA ARG A 152 4.75 9.38 -4.51
C ARG A 152 5.43 8.26 -5.29
N TYR A 153 4.91 7.04 -5.22
CA TYR A 153 5.46 5.92 -6.00
C TYR A 153 5.39 6.18 -7.51
N THR A 154 4.28 6.70 -8.01
CA THR A 154 4.12 7.04 -9.44
C THR A 154 5.16 8.06 -9.90
N TYR A 155 5.32 9.15 -9.15
CA TYR A 155 6.29 10.19 -9.47
C TYR A 155 7.73 9.65 -9.43
N LEU A 156 8.10 8.92 -8.38
CA LEU A 156 9.45 8.35 -8.25
C LEU A 156 9.73 7.28 -9.30
N ALA A 157 8.73 6.45 -9.67
CA ALA A 157 8.87 5.48 -10.73
C ALA A 157 9.15 6.16 -12.09
N ALA A 158 8.44 7.24 -12.41
CA ALA A 158 8.69 8.03 -13.61
C ALA A 158 10.09 8.65 -13.61
N TRP A 159 10.52 9.20 -12.47
CA TRP A 159 11.87 9.76 -12.31
C TRP A 159 12.95 8.70 -12.52
N MET A 160 12.86 7.57 -11.81
CA MET A 160 13.85 6.49 -11.90
C MET A 160 13.92 5.88 -13.32
N ALA A 161 12.77 5.73 -13.99
CA ALA A 161 12.73 5.27 -15.38
C ALA A 161 13.42 6.27 -16.33
N ALA A 162 13.24 7.56 -16.10
CA ALA A 162 13.93 8.61 -16.85
C ALA A 162 15.44 8.61 -16.56
N GLU A 163 15.85 8.39 -15.33
CA GLU A 163 17.26 8.28 -14.93
C GLU A 163 17.95 7.11 -15.63
N GLU A 164 17.32 5.94 -15.66
CA GLU A 164 17.79 4.78 -16.43
C GLU A 164 17.90 5.08 -17.95
N ARG A 165 16.89 5.78 -18.49
CA ARG A 165 16.84 6.11 -19.91
C ARG A 165 17.92 7.12 -20.34
N PHE A 166 18.14 8.13 -19.51
CA PHE A 166 19.02 9.26 -19.83
C PHE A 166 20.42 9.14 -19.21
N ASP A 167 20.72 7.97 -18.63
CA ASP A 167 22.02 7.70 -18.01
C ASP A 167 22.44 8.76 -17.00
N GLY A 168 21.47 9.20 -16.16
CA GLY A 168 21.68 10.19 -15.11
C GLY A 168 21.76 11.65 -15.58
N ASP A 169 21.48 11.96 -16.86
CA ASP A 169 21.45 13.35 -17.35
C ASP A 169 20.28 14.13 -16.72
N GLU A 170 20.58 14.86 -15.65
CA GLU A 170 19.59 15.59 -14.88
C GLU A 170 18.75 16.60 -15.68
N ALA A 171 19.34 17.23 -16.69
CA ALA A 171 18.60 18.19 -17.51
C ALA A 171 17.51 17.48 -18.33
N LYS A 172 17.84 16.33 -18.92
CA LYS A 172 16.87 15.52 -19.67
C LYS A 172 15.82 14.88 -18.77
N ILE A 173 16.22 14.42 -17.56
CA ILE A 173 15.30 13.88 -16.58
C ILE A 173 14.26 14.94 -16.17
N ARG A 174 14.71 16.13 -15.79
CA ARG A 174 13.82 17.24 -15.42
C ARG A 174 12.94 17.71 -16.57
N ASP A 175 13.44 17.68 -17.78
CA ASP A 175 12.65 18.02 -18.96
C ASP A 175 11.54 17.00 -19.22
N TYR A 176 11.88 15.71 -19.21
CA TYR A 176 10.91 14.61 -19.27
C TYR A 176 9.85 14.73 -18.17
N MET A 177 10.26 14.91 -16.92
CA MET A 177 9.34 15.04 -15.78
C MET A 177 8.42 16.24 -15.90
N ALA A 178 8.89 17.36 -16.44
CA ALA A 178 8.06 18.53 -16.68
C ALA A 178 6.96 18.26 -17.73
N HIS A 179 7.30 17.57 -18.83
CA HIS A 179 6.33 17.15 -19.85
C HIS A 179 5.34 16.12 -19.30
N PHE A 180 5.84 15.12 -18.57
CA PHE A 180 4.98 14.14 -17.89
C PHE A 180 3.97 14.82 -16.95
N LEU A 181 4.42 15.77 -16.12
CA LEU A 181 3.55 16.51 -15.21
C LEU A 181 2.62 17.50 -15.95
N ALA A 182 3.04 18.02 -17.10
CA ALA A 182 2.19 18.84 -17.96
C ALA A 182 0.98 18.05 -18.51
N ASN A 183 1.16 16.76 -18.73
CA ASN A 183 0.12 15.85 -19.22
C ASN A 183 -0.85 15.38 -18.13
N VAL A 184 -0.63 15.71 -16.86
CA VAL A 184 -1.53 15.31 -15.79
C VAL A 184 -2.80 16.13 -15.84
N ALA A 185 -3.91 15.50 -16.25
CA ALA A 185 -5.21 16.15 -16.36
C ALA A 185 -5.79 16.49 -14.98
N VAL A 186 -5.68 15.56 -14.01
CA VAL A 186 -6.21 15.72 -12.65
C VAL A 186 -5.25 15.10 -11.63
N PHE A 187 -5.00 15.82 -10.54
CA PHE A 187 -4.37 15.33 -9.33
C PHE A 187 -5.42 15.10 -8.25
N ASP A 188 -5.91 13.87 -8.14
CA ASP A 188 -6.82 13.49 -7.06
C ASP A 188 -6.08 13.36 -5.72
N SER A 189 -6.82 13.43 -4.61
CA SER A 189 -6.24 13.35 -3.27
C SER A 189 -5.75 11.95 -2.88
N GLY A 190 -6.21 10.90 -3.58
CA GLY A 190 -5.88 9.50 -3.31
C GLY A 190 -6.28 8.57 -4.46
N GLY A 191 -5.93 7.29 -4.33
CA GLY A 191 -6.12 6.29 -5.37
C GLY A 191 -7.58 6.11 -5.80
N ARG A 192 -8.53 6.06 -4.86
CA ARG A 192 -9.95 5.94 -5.20
C ARG A 192 -10.48 7.16 -5.97
N GLY A 193 -10.05 8.36 -5.62
CA GLY A 193 -10.38 9.57 -6.36
C GLY A 193 -9.91 9.49 -7.81
N ALA A 194 -8.66 9.07 -8.02
CA ALA A 194 -8.10 8.87 -9.35
C ALA A 194 -8.87 7.81 -10.16
N THR A 195 -9.28 6.71 -9.52
CA THR A 195 -10.14 5.70 -10.15
C THR A 195 -11.47 6.27 -10.60
N VAL A 196 -12.16 7.01 -9.74
CA VAL A 196 -13.44 7.66 -10.07
C VAL A 196 -13.27 8.65 -11.23
N THR A 197 -12.21 9.47 -11.18
CA THR A 197 -11.91 10.41 -12.26
C THR A 197 -11.70 9.70 -13.60
N PHE A 198 -10.93 8.63 -13.61
CA PHE A 198 -10.63 7.89 -14.83
C PHE A 198 -11.80 7.02 -15.29
N ALA A 199 -12.35 6.16 -14.41
CA ALA A 199 -13.31 5.13 -14.80
C ALA A 199 -14.74 5.62 -14.87
N GLU A 200 -15.17 6.52 -13.96
CA GLU A 200 -16.56 6.98 -13.86
C GLU A 200 -16.79 8.32 -14.56
N ARG A 201 -15.82 9.24 -14.49
CA ARG A 201 -15.90 10.55 -15.15
C ARG A 201 -15.30 10.53 -16.54
N GLU A 202 -14.67 9.43 -16.96
CA GLU A 202 -14.05 9.24 -18.27
C GLU A 202 -12.97 10.29 -18.62
N ILE A 203 -12.27 10.81 -17.61
CA ILE A 203 -11.19 11.79 -17.78
C ILE A 203 -9.85 11.05 -17.88
N GLY A 204 -9.03 11.43 -18.87
CA GLY A 204 -7.68 10.89 -19.09
C GLY A 204 -7.64 9.69 -20.02
N ASP A 205 -6.50 9.50 -20.64
CA ASP A 205 -6.16 8.37 -21.51
C ASP A 205 -5.55 7.21 -20.71
N VAL A 206 -4.84 7.56 -19.61
CA VAL A 206 -4.07 6.64 -18.79
C VAL A 206 -4.31 6.93 -17.31
N LEU A 207 -4.69 5.91 -16.55
CA LEU A 207 -4.62 5.92 -15.10
C LEU A 207 -3.33 5.22 -14.67
N ILE A 208 -2.54 5.87 -13.82
CA ILE A 208 -1.36 5.28 -13.21
C ILE A 208 -1.69 4.94 -11.76
N SER A 209 -1.49 3.69 -11.38
CA SER A 209 -1.69 3.20 -10.02
C SER A 209 -0.83 1.96 -9.77
N PHE A 210 -0.97 1.32 -8.63
CA PHE A 210 -0.34 0.02 -8.41
C PHE A 210 -0.88 -1.03 -9.39
N GLU A 211 -0.02 -1.95 -9.81
CA GLU A 211 -0.40 -3.10 -10.66
C GLU A 211 -1.60 -3.85 -10.06
N SER A 212 -1.59 -4.08 -8.75
CA SER A 212 -2.70 -4.68 -8.02
C SER A 212 -4.00 -3.91 -8.22
N GLU A 213 -3.95 -2.60 -8.12
CA GLU A 213 -5.13 -1.74 -8.22
C GLU A 213 -5.66 -1.66 -9.67
N VAL A 214 -4.79 -1.46 -10.67
CA VAL A 214 -5.25 -1.38 -12.06
C VAL A 214 -5.90 -2.67 -12.53
N ASN A 215 -5.42 -3.84 -12.06
CA ASN A 215 -6.05 -5.12 -12.32
C ASN A 215 -7.41 -5.26 -11.62
N ASN A 216 -7.53 -4.80 -10.39
CA ASN A 216 -8.79 -4.79 -9.64
C ASN A 216 -9.82 -3.84 -10.30
N ILE A 217 -9.39 -2.65 -10.71
CA ILE A 217 -10.25 -1.68 -11.42
C ILE A 217 -10.75 -2.28 -12.73
N ARG A 218 -9.87 -2.87 -13.54
CA ARG A 218 -10.24 -3.54 -14.78
C ARG A 218 -11.29 -4.64 -14.54
N LYS A 219 -11.12 -5.42 -13.48
CA LYS A 219 -12.08 -6.47 -13.11
C LYS A 219 -13.43 -5.88 -12.69
N GLN A 220 -13.43 -4.77 -11.96
CA GLN A 220 -14.63 -4.14 -11.42
C GLN A 220 -15.43 -3.38 -12.49
N TYR A 221 -14.75 -2.60 -13.34
CA TYR A 221 -15.40 -1.69 -14.29
C TYR A 221 -15.56 -2.26 -15.70
N GLY A 222 -14.89 -3.35 -16.04
CA GLY A 222 -15.05 -4.05 -17.31
C GLY A 222 -13.73 -4.53 -17.91
N THR A 223 -13.58 -5.85 -17.99
CA THR A 223 -12.36 -6.47 -18.56
C THR A 223 -12.22 -6.22 -20.06
N GLY A 224 -13.30 -5.85 -20.76
CA GLY A 224 -13.30 -5.51 -22.17
C GLY A 224 -13.12 -4.04 -22.49
N ASP A 225 -13.17 -3.15 -21.49
CA ASP A 225 -13.16 -1.69 -21.69
C ASP A 225 -11.79 -1.05 -21.41
N TYR A 226 -10.90 -1.81 -20.77
CA TYR A 226 -9.58 -1.36 -20.36
C TYR A 226 -8.52 -2.42 -20.65
N GLU A 227 -7.29 -1.95 -20.86
CA GLU A 227 -6.10 -2.79 -20.94
C GLU A 227 -5.11 -2.39 -19.87
N VAL A 228 -4.40 -3.37 -19.29
CA VAL A 228 -3.32 -3.14 -18.34
C VAL A 228 -2.00 -3.18 -19.08
N VAL A 229 -1.22 -2.12 -18.92
CA VAL A 229 0.16 -2.04 -19.43
C VAL A 229 1.09 -2.03 -18.22
N VAL A 230 1.88 -3.07 -18.07
CA VAL A 230 2.94 -3.15 -17.06
C VAL A 230 4.25 -2.75 -17.75
N PRO A 231 4.88 -1.63 -17.39
CA PRO A 231 6.13 -1.22 -18.01
C PRO A 231 7.25 -2.20 -17.67
N LYS A 232 8.22 -2.35 -18.57
CA LYS A 232 9.36 -3.27 -18.38
C LYS A 232 10.21 -2.92 -17.16
N THR A 233 10.24 -1.65 -16.79
CA THR A 233 10.94 -1.11 -15.63
C THR A 233 9.98 -0.26 -14.82
N SER A 234 9.90 -0.49 -13.52
CA SER A 234 9.06 0.28 -12.61
C SER A 234 9.56 0.14 -11.17
N VAL A 235 8.89 0.79 -10.23
CA VAL A 235 9.30 0.82 -8.83
C VAL A 235 8.89 -0.44 -8.08
N LEU A 236 9.74 -0.89 -7.13
CA LEU A 236 9.32 -1.81 -6.09
C LEU A 236 8.47 -1.04 -5.07
N ALA A 237 7.19 -1.35 -5.01
CA ALA A 237 6.26 -0.80 -4.03
C ALA A 237 6.00 -1.82 -2.92
N GLU A 238 6.67 -1.66 -1.80
CA GLU A 238 6.48 -2.49 -0.61
C GLU A 238 5.31 -1.96 0.23
N PHE A 239 4.55 -2.88 0.84
CA PHE A 239 3.42 -2.56 1.71
C PHE A 239 3.79 -2.89 3.16
N PRO A 240 4.35 -1.93 3.90
CA PRO A 240 4.89 -2.17 5.22
C PRO A 240 3.79 -2.35 6.27
N VAL A 241 4.04 -3.27 7.20
CA VAL A 241 3.17 -3.54 8.33
C VAL A 241 3.96 -3.52 9.64
N THR A 242 3.36 -3.05 10.72
CA THR A 242 3.94 -3.16 12.05
C THR A 242 2.87 -3.05 13.14
N VAL A 243 3.15 -3.62 14.31
CA VAL A 243 2.38 -3.32 15.51
C VAL A 243 2.72 -1.90 15.98
N VAL A 244 1.76 -1.23 16.59
CA VAL A 244 1.97 0.07 17.23
C VAL A 244 2.27 -0.18 18.71
N ASP A 245 3.54 -0.22 19.06
CA ASP A 245 4.04 -0.71 20.35
C ASP A 245 3.35 -0.07 21.57
N LYS A 246 3.28 1.24 21.61
CA LYS A 246 2.66 1.96 22.72
C LYS A 246 1.17 1.63 22.89
N VAL A 247 0.48 1.34 21.78
CA VAL A 247 -0.94 0.99 21.80
C VAL A 247 -1.13 -0.45 22.26
N VAL A 248 -0.42 -1.41 21.67
CA VAL A 248 -0.59 -2.83 22.03
C VAL A 248 -0.16 -3.12 23.45
N ASP A 249 0.86 -2.41 23.98
CA ASP A 249 1.28 -2.54 25.38
C ASP A 249 0.23 -1.96 26.34
N LYS A 250 -0.31 -0.78 26.02
CA LYS A 250 -1.39 -0.16 26.78
C LYS A 250 -2.65 -1.02 26.82
N ARG A 251 -2.97 -1.67 25.71
CA ARG A 251 -4.22 -2.43 25.53
C ARG A 251 -4.09 -3.92 25.88
N GLY A 252 -2.86 -4.43 26.06
CA GLY A 252 -2.61 -5.86 26.27
C GLY A 252 -2.92 -6.73 25.04
N THR A 253 -2.79 -6.17 23.84
CA THR A 253 -3.15 -6.83 22.57
C THR A 253 -1.93 -7.26 21.75
N ARG A 254 -0.71 -7.16 22.31
CA ARG A 254 0.54 -7.40 21.58
C ARG A 254 0.58 -8.78 20.91
N GLU A 255 0.18 -9.83 21.62
CA GLU A 255 0.25 -11.19 21.11
C GLU A 255 -0.63 -11.36 19.86
N VAL A 256 -1.90 -11.03 19.97
CA VAL A 256 -2.84 -11.16 18.84
C VAL A 256 -2.52 -10.19 17.70
N ALA A 257 -2.05 -8.99 18.00
CA ALA A 257 -1.64 -8.02 16.98
C ALA A 257 -0.40 -8.48 16.21
N THR A 258 0.58 -9.07 16.89
CA THR A 258 1.77 -9.65 16.25
C THR A 258 1.38 -10.83 15.38
N GLU A 259 0.59 -11.76 15.87
CA GLU A 259 0.08 -12.91 15.10
C GLU A 259 -0.71 -12.48 13.87
N TYR A 260 -1.51 -11.41 13.99
CA TYR A 260 -2.27 -10.84 12.87
C TYR A 260 -1.37 -10.42 11.71
N LEU A 261 -0.19 -9.89 12.00
CA LEU A 261 0.78 -9.51 10.97
C LEU A 261 1.61 -10.71 10.47
N GLU A 262 2.00 -11.62 11.36
CA GLU A 262 2.77 -12.82 11.00
C GLU A 262 1.96 -13.75 10.08
N TYR A 263 0.66 -13.88 10.32
CA TYR A 263 -0.21 -14.73 9.51
C TYR A 263 -0.33 -14.28 8.05
N LEU A 264 -0.07 -12.99 7.75
CA LEU A 264 0.01 -12.49 6.37
C LEU A 264 1.10 -13.17 5.53
N TYR A 265 2.11 -13.77 6.18
CA TYR A 265 3.19 -14.51 5.50
C TYR A 265 2.88 -16.00 5.30
N SER A 266 1.79 -16.51 5.85
CA SER A 266 1.40 -17.92 5.68
C SER A 266 1.04 -18.22 4.23
N LYS A 267 1.27 -19.48 3.80
CA LYS A 267 1.07 -19.89 2.40
C LYS A 267 -0.35 -19.63 1.91
N ASN A 268 -1.37 -19.97 2.70
CA ASN A 268 -2.76 -19.76 2.34
C ASN A 268 -3.12 -18.28 2.20
N ILE A 269 -2.56 -17.41 3.05
CA ILE A 269 -2.79 -15.97 2.94
C ILE A 269 -2.00 -15.35 1.80
N GLN A 270 -0.79 -15.82 1.54
CA GLN A 270 -0.04 -15.44 0.34
C GLN A 270 -0.82 -15.82 -0.95
N GLN A 271 -1.53 -16.94 -0.96
CA GLN A 271 -2.45 -17.29 -2.05
C GLN A 271 -3.64 -16.32 -2.12
N LEU A 272 -4.26 -15.99 -0.98
CA LEU A 272 -5.35 -15.00 -0.92
C LEU A 272 -4.90 -13.65 -1.49
N LEU A 273 -3.71 -13.17 -1.12
CA LEU A 273 -3.14 -11.91 -1.60
C LEU A 273 -3.02 -11.85 -3.12
N THR A 274 -2.65 -12.96 -3.78
CA THR A 274 -2.58 -13.01 -5.25
C THR A 274 -3.95 -12.87 -5.91
N THR A 275 -5.04 -13.26 -5.25
CA THR A 275 -6.40 -13.05 -5.76
C THR A 275 -6.81 -11.57 -5.79
N PHE A 276 -6.12 -10.73 -5.00
CA PHE A 276 -6.20 -9.26 -5.03
C PHE A 276 -5.10 -8.61 -5.88
N ASN A 277 -4.41 -9.42 -6.70
CA ASN A 277 -3.36 -9.01 -7.62
C ASN A 277 -2.11 -8.42 -6.94
N TYR A 278 -1.84 -8.77 -5.69
CA TYR A 278 -0.57 -8.47 -5.04
C TYR A 278 0.48 -9.52 -5.37
N ARG A 279 1.72 -9.06 -5.55
CA ARG A 279 2.90 -9.92 -5.63
C ARG A 279 3.32 -10.35 -4.23
N VAL A 280 3.75 -11.59 -4.10
CA VAL A 280 4.01 -12.23 -2.80
C VAL A 280 5.39 -12.87 -2.75
N HIS A 281 5.77 -13.37 -1.58
CA HIS A 281 7.11 -13.89 -1.33
C HIS A 281 7.19 -15.41 -1.14
N HIS A 282 6.06 -16.09 -0.84
CA HIS A 282 6.08 -17.53 -0.60
C HIS A 282 6.45 -18.28 -1.89
N PRO A 283 7.57 -19.09 -1.92
CA PRO A 283 8.11 -19.63 -3.17
C PRO A 283 7.12 -20.46 -3.98
N ASP A 284 6.33 -21.31 -3.31
CA ASP A 284 5.32 -22.12 -3.99
C ASP A 284 4.21 -21.28 -4.63
N VAL A 285 3.82 -20.20 -3.96
CA VAL A 285 2.77 -19.30 -4.47
C VAL A 285 3.30 -18.46 -5.63
N VAL A 286 4.53 -17.95 -5.52
CA VAL A 286 5.21 -17.24 -6.61
C VAL A 286 5.26 -18.11 -7.85
N LYS A 287 5.69 -19.38 -7.71
CA LYS A 287 5.75 -20.32 -8.83
C LYS A 287 4.37 -20.63 -9.43
N ALA A 288 3.36 -20.78 -8.57
CA ALA A 288 2.00 -21.10 -9.02
C ALA A 288 1.29 -19.93 -9.73
N THR A 289 1.80 -18.71 -9.58
CA THR A 289 1.19 -17.47 -10.11
C THR A 289 2.10 -16.72 -11.09
N GLU A 290 3.15 -17.35 -11.60
CA GLU A 290 4.12 -16.71 -12.52
C GLU A 290 3.47 -16.16 -13.79
N ASP A 291 2.44 -16.85 -14.31
CA ASP A 291 1.68 -16.39 -15.49
C ASP A 291 0.78 -15.16 -15.21
N GLN A 292 0.45 -14.91 -13.94
CA GLN A 292 -0.38 -13.77 -13.53
C GLN A 292 0.41 -12.47 -13.52
N PHE A 293 1.71 -12.53 -13.22
CA PHE A 293 2.56 -11.37 -12.99
C PHE A 293 3.67 -11.29 -14.03
N PRO A 294 3.57 -10.37 -15.00
CA PRO A 294 4.61 -10.22 -16.03
C PRO A 294 5.94 -9.79 -15.38
N PRO A 295 7.09 -10.17 -15.99
CA PRO A 295 8.39 -9.75 -15.52
C PRO A 295 8.56 -8.23 -15.57
N VAL A 296 9.08 -7.65 -14.48
CA VAL A 296 9.37 -6.22 -14.35
C VAL A 296 10.73 -6.04 -13.70
N LYS A 297 11.57 -5.16 -14.27
CA LYS A 297 12.76 -4.67 -13.58
C LYS A 297 12.30 -3.74 -12.46
N LEU A 298 12.33 -4.21 -11.21
CA LEU A 298 11.90 -3.45 -10.04
C LEU A 298 13.06 -2.59 -9.51
N LEU A 299 12.87 -1.28 -9.54
CA LEU A 299 13.81 -0.29 -9.03
C LEU A 299 13.48 0.05 -7.59
N LYS A 300 14.50 0.08 -6.73
CA LYS A 300 14.35 0.47 -5.32
C LYS A 300 14.62 1.97 -5.17
N VAL A 301 13.76 2.65 -4.45
CA VAL A 301 13.91 4.09 -4.19
C VAL A 301 15.24 4.40 -3.51
N GLU A 302 15.68 3.57 -2.59
CA GLU A 302 16.94 3.74 -1.87
C GLU A 302 18.18 3.73 -2.78
N ASP A 303 18.15 2.97 -3.87
CA ASP A 303 19.28 2.88 -4.81
C ASP A 303 19.46 4.17 -5.63
N TYR A 304 18.41 4.98 -5.79
CA TYR A 304 18.42 6.22 -6.58
C TYR A 304 18.47 7.48 -5.72
N PHE A 305 17.88 7.44 -4.54
CA PHE A 305 17.71 8.64 -3.69
C PHE A 305 18.41 8.52 -2.34
N GLY A 306 19.17 7.43 -2.10
CA GLY A 306 19.83 7.15 -0.83
C GLY A 306 18.88 6.60 0.24
N SER A 307 17.76 7.28 0.47
CA SER A 307 16.71 6.82 1.39
C SER A 307 15.34 7.38 1.02
N TRP A 308 14.30 6.80 1.59
CA TRP A 308 12.95 7.39 1.49
C TRP A 308 12.85 8.76 2.14
N ALA A 309 13.59 9.01 3.23
CA ALA A 309 13.64 10.32 3.88
C ALA A 309 14.25 11.37 2.94
N GLU A 310 15.37 11.05 2.29
CA GLU A 310 16.01 11.93 1.31
C GLU A 310 15.12 12.18 0.08
N ALA A 311 14.44 11.13 -0.44
CA ALA A 311 13.47 11.29 -1.51
C ALA A 311 12.32 12.23 -1.08
N GLN A 312 11.80 12.08 0.14
CA GLN A 312 10.76 12.91 0.69
C GLN A 312 11.18 14.37 0.79
N ASP A 313 12.36 14.65 1.34
CA ASP A 313 12.88 15.99 1.55
C ASP A 313 13.22 16.68 0.23
N THR A 314 13.85 15.96 -0.71
CA THR A 314 14.26 16.52 -2.00
C THR A 314 13.09 16.79 -2.92
N HIS A 315 12.15 15.84 -3.02
CA HIS A 315 11.09 15.88 -4.03
C HIS A 315 9.76 16.41 -3.51
N PHE A 316 9.36 16.04 -2.30
CA PHE A 316 7.98 16.27 -1.83
C PHE A 316 7.84 17.31 -0.74
N ALA A 317 8.93 17.80 -0.15
CA ALA A 317 8.89 18.93 0.77
C ALA A 317 8.40 20.20 0.05
N SER A 318 7.96 21.17 0.84
CA SER A 318 7.54 22.47 0.29
C SER A 318 8.71 23.15 -0.43
N GLY A 319 8.52 23.55 -1.68
CA GLY A 319 9.57 24.09 -2.54
C GLY A 319 10.55 23.05 -3.11
N GLY A 320 10.27 21.75 -2.92
CA GLY A 320 11.07 20.65 -3.47
C GLY A 320 10.96 20.51 -4.99
N GLU A 321 11.58 19.46 -5.53
CA GLU A 321 11.64 19.25 -6.99
C GLU A 321 10.25 19.13 -7.65
N LEU A 322 9.28 18.46 -6.99
CA LEU A 322 7.93 18.38 -7.50
C LEU A 322 7.32 19.77 -7.72
N ASP A 323 7.45 20.68 -6.76
CA ASP A 323 6.87 22.02 -6.86
C ASP A 323 7.51 22.82 -8.01
N LYS A 324 8.83 22.72 -8.20
CA LYS A 324 9.59 23.34 -9.29
C LYS A 324 9.16 22.78 -10.64
N LEU A 325 9.04 21.47 -10.76
CA LEU A 325 8.63 20.78 -11.98
C LEU A 325 7.17 21.07 -12.33
N GLN A 326 6.27 21.16 -11.35
CA GLN A 326 4.89 21.58 -11.57
C GLN A 326 4.80 23.04 -12.06
N ALA A 327 5.67 23.92 -11.54
CA ALA A 327 5.75 25.29 -12.03
C ALA A 327 6.21 25.33 -13.51
N LYS A 328 7.24 24.55 -13.88
CA LYS A 328 7.69 24.40 -15.27
C LYS A 328 6.59 23.79 -16.14
N ALA A 329 5.94 22.73 -15.68
CA ALA A 329 4.86 22.04 -16.40
C ALA A 329 3.70 22.99 -16.77
N ARG A 330 3.34 23.93 -15.89
CA ARG A 330 2.31 24.94 -16.19
C ARG A 330 2.70 25.86 -17.35
N SER A 331 3.98 26.06 -17.61
CA SER A 331 4.44 26.89 -18.75
C SER A 331 4.49 26.11 -20.06
N LEU A 332 4.32 24.78 -20.03
CA LEU A 332 4.29 23.90 -21.21
C LEU A 332 2.86 23.65 -21.73
N ARG A 333 1.85 23.95 -20.91
CA ARG A 333 0.43 23.89 -21.27
C ARG A 333 0.02 25.17 -22.00
#